data_d3e82092075110cf4a74770093d25a55
#
_entry.id   d3e82092075110cf4a74770093d25a55
#
_cell.length_a   1.000
_cell.length_b   1.000
_cell.length_c   1.000
_cell.angle_alpha   90.00
_cell.angle_beta   90.00
_cell.angle_gamma   90.00
#
_symmetry.space_group_name_H-M   'P 1'
#
loop_
_entity.id
_entity.type
_entity.pdbx_description
1 polymer ?
#
loop_
_entity_poly.entity_id
_entity_poly.type
_entity_poly.pdbx_seq_one_letter_code
_entity_poly.pdbx_strand_id
1 'polypeptide(L)'
;MSRIGKSPIKIPSGVTVTINNGIVTVKGKLGELTQEVKDIAVKEEEGQLVLETTNDSKDQNAKHGLYRALLNNMVQGVSSGFTKELELVGVGYRASNQGQKLDLALGFSHNIVMELAPEVKLETISEKGKNPIIKLTSHDKQLVGQVAAKIRSFRKPEPYKGKGVKFVGEVLRRKAGKSA
;
A
#
# COMPACT_ATOMS: atom_id res chain seq x y z
N MET A 1 27.22 -1.08 7.01
CA MET A 1 26.34 -1.51 5.89
C MET A 1 25.06 -2.19 6.40
N SER A 2 23.90 -1.94 5.76
CA SER A 2 22.60 -2.53 6.14
C SER A 2 22.51 -4.00 5.73
N ARG A 3 22.09 -4.92 6.63
CA ARG A 3 21.83 -6.32 6.30
C ARG A 3 20.72 -6.44 5.23
N ILE A 4 19.69 -5.61 5.33
CA ILE A 4 18.59 -5.57 4.36
C ILE A 4 19.10 -5.07 3.00
N GLY A 5 19.92 -4.02 2.98
CA GLY A 5 20.47 -3.45 1.75
C GLY A 5 21.29 -4.45 0.92
N LYS A 6 22.05 -5.32 1.58
CA LYS A 6 22.87 -6.35 0.92
C LYS A 6 22.07 -7.50 0.31
N SER A 7 20.80 -7.67 0.67
CA SER A 7 19.99 -8.78 0.16
C SER A 7 19.59 -8.50 -1.30
N PRO A 8 19.96 -9.34 -2.26
CA PRO A 8 19.61 -9.15 -3.66
C PRO A 8 18.10 -9.22 -3.86
N ILE A 9 17.60 -8.53 -4.89
CA ILE A 9 16.20 -8.52 -5.28
C ILE A 9 16.06 -9.38 -6.53
N LYS A 10 15.38 -10.51 -6.44
CA LYS A 10 15.10 -11.38 -7.60
C LYS A 10 14.11 -10.68 -8.55
N ILE A 11 14.43 -10.67 -9.83
CA ILE A 11 13.54 -10.15 -10.88
C ILE A 11 12.71 -11.34 -11.38
N PRO A 12 11.38 -11.36 -11.16
CA PRO A 12 10.54 -12.43 -11.66
C PRO A 12 10.39 -12.35 -13.19
N SER A 13 10.08 -13.49 -13.82
CA SER A 13 9.83 -13.56 -15.26
C SER A 13 8.69 -12.61 -15.66
N GLY A 14 8.93 -11.79 -16.70
CA GLY A 14 7.95 -10.79 -17.19
C GLY A 14 8.06 -9.42 -16.53
N VAL A 15 9.09 -9.18 -15.73
CA VAL A 15 9.47 -7.84 -15.24
C VAL A 15 10.75 -7.41 -15.93
N THR A 16 10.76 -6.20 -16.48
CA THR A 16 11.93 -5.56 -17.09
C THR A 16 12.37 -4.40 -16.21
N VAL A 17 13.68 -4.31 -15.96
CA VAL A 17 14.27 -3.23 -15.19
C VAL A 17 15.18 -2.42 -16.11
N THR A 18 15.09 -1.10 -16.07
CA THR A 18 15.96 -0.20 -16.83
C THR A 18 16.58 0.78 -15.86
N ILE A 19 17.91 0.93 -15.92
CA ILE A 19 18.68 1.82 -15.05
C ILE A 19 19.32 2.90 -15.91
N ASN A 20 18.87 4.14 -15.78
CA ASN A 20 19.38 5.30 -16.52
C ASN A 20 19.67 6.46 -15.58
N ASN A 21 20.93 6.91 -15.51
CA ASN A 21 21.33 8.10 -14.77
C ASN A 21 20.77 8.21 -13.35
N GLY A 22 20.76 7.10 -12.59
CA GLY A 22 20.22 7.08 -11.23
C GLY A 22 18.70 6.95 -11.13
N ILE A 23 18.00 6.88 -12.26
CA ILE A 23 16.56 6.58 -12.30
C ILE A 23 16.40 5.10 -12.64
N VAL A 24 15.73 4.38 -11.76
CA VAL A 24 15.37 2.97 -11.96
C VAL A 24 13.91 2.88 -12.36
N THR A 25 13.66 2.33 -13.54
CA THR A 25 12.32 2.09 -14.09
C THR A 25 12.05 0.60 -14.07
N VAL A 26 10.96 0.19 -13.46
CA VAL A 26 10.53 -1.21 -13.38
C VAL A 26 9.19 -1.35 -14.08
N LYS A 27 9.14 -2.18 -15.12
CA LYS A 27 7.95 -2.43 -15.95
C LYS A 27 7.51 -3.88 -15.85
N GLY A 28 6.23 -4.10 -15.68
CA GLY A 28 5.64 -5.44 -15.59
C GLY A 28 4.21 -5.51 -16.12
N LYS A 29 3.51 -6.60 -15.82
CA LYS A 29 2.13 -6.85 -16.30
C LYS A 29 1.11 -5.80 -15.82
N LEU A 30 1.30 -5.26 -14.62
CA LEU A 30 0.32 -4.40 -13.95
C LEU A 30 0.60 -2.90 -14.17
N GLY A 31 1.76 -2.55 -14.67
CA GLY A 31 2.15 -1.16 -14.92
C GLY A 31 3.64 -0.95 -14.90
N GLU A 32 4.01 0.32 -14.81
CA GLU A 32 5.38 0.80 -14.78
C GLU A 32 5.55 1.76 -13.61
N LEU A 33 6.65 1.61 -12.87
CA LEU A 33 7.02 2.48 -11.77
C LEU A 33 8.44 2.98 -11.95
N THR A 34 8.68 4.23 -11.56
CA THR A 34 9.98 4.88 -11.62
C THR A 34 10.42 5.36 -10.25
N GLN A 35 11.70 5.23 -9.93
CA GLN A 35 12.29 5.70 -8.68
C GLN A 35 13.66 6.32 -8.94
N GLU A 36 13.85 7.55 -8.48
CA GLU A 36 15.16 8.17 -8.44
C GLU A 36 15.95 7.62 -7.25
N VAL A 37 17.17 7.14 -7.52
CA VAL A 37 18.10 6.60 -6.52
C VAL A 37 19.32 7.51 -6.46
N LYS A 38 19.61 8.08 -5.29
CA LYS A 38 20.74 9.00 -5.07
C LYS A 38 21.78 8.37 -4.18
N ASP A 39 23.06 8.52 -4.55
CA ASP A 39 24.23 8.10 -3.78
C ASP A 39 24.36 6.56 -3.57
N ILE A 40 23.62 5.77 -4.31
CA ILE A 40 23.66 4.31 -4.27
C ILE A 40 23.79 3.79 -5.71
N ALA A 41 24.75 2.93 -5.96
CA ALA A 41 24.86 2.25 -7.24
C ALA A 41 23.88 1.06 -7.29
N VAL A 42 23.11 0.98 -8.39
CA VAL A 42 22.21 -0.14 -8.66
C VAL A 42 22.74 -0.88 -9.88
N LYS A 43 22.90 -2.19 -9.74
CA LYS A 43 23.39 -3.08 -10.80
C LYS A 43 22.40 -4.22 -10.98
N GLU A 44 22.31 -4.72 -12.20
CA GLU A 44 21.62 -5.96 -12.51
C GLU A 44 22.65 -7.05 -12.76
N GLU A 45 22.62 -8.11 -11.96
CA GLU A 45 23.51 -9.26 -12.05
C GLU A 45 22.67 -10.54 -11.98
N GLU A 46 22.86 -11.43 -12.94
CA GLU A 46 22.21 -12.76 -12.98
C GLU A 46 20.67 -12.72 -12.76
N GLY A 47 19.96 -11.71 -13.28
CA GLY A 47 18.52 -11.56 -13.09
C GLY A 47 18.12 -11.12 -11.70
N GLN A 48 19.05 -10.50 -10.96
CA GLN A 48 18.83 -9.91 -9.64
C GLN A 48 19.31 -8.47 -9.62
N LEU A 49 18.64 -7.61 -8.83
CA LEU A 49 19.14 -6.27 -8.57
C LEU A 49 19.99 -6.28 -7.29
N VAL A 50 21.19 -5.77 -7.42
CA VAL A 50 22.14 -5.58 -6.32
C VAL A 50 22.37 -4.09 -6.12
N LEU A 51 22.33 -3.64 -4.87
CA LEU A 51 22.62 -2.27 -4.50
C LEU A 51 23.97 -2.21 -3.79
N GLU A 52 24.81 -1.26 -4.19
CA GLU A 52 26.12 -1.04 -3.61
C GLU A 52 26.26 0.38 -3.05
N THR A 53 26.92 0.49 -1.93
CA THR A 53 27.25 1.79 -1.32
C THR A 53 28.69 2.15 -1.63
N THR A 54 28.94 3.40 -1.98
CA THR A 54 30.29 3.93 -2.21
C THR A 54 31.07 4.13 -0.92
N ASN A 55 30.38 4.53 0.16
CA ASN A 55 30.96 4.83 1.46
C ASN A 55 30.17 4.16 2.59
N ASP A 56 30.78 3.93 3.74
CA ASP A 56 30.12 3.31 4.90
C ASP A 56 29.62 4.36 5.91
N SER A 57 29.07 5.48 5.40
CA SER A 57 28.49 6.53 6.23
C SER A 57 27.10 6.11 6.76
N LYS A 58 26.68 6.68 7.89
CA LYS A 58 25.37 6.41 8.49
C LYS A 58 24.23 6.74 7.53
N ASP A 59 24.33 7.83 6.79
CA ASP A 59 23.29 8.26 5.82
C ASP A 59 23.22 7.33 4.61
N GLN A 60 24.35 6.88 4.08
CA GLN A 60 24.35 5.90 2.99
C GLN A 60 23.82 4.54 3.44
N ASN A 61 24.11 4.11 4.66
CA ASN A 61 23.54 2.89 5.21
C ASN A 61 22.02 2.98 5.35
N ALA A 62 21.47 4.14 5.72
CA ALA A 62 20.04 4.38 5.77
C ALA A 62 19.42 4.35 4.37
N LYS A 63 20.01 5.07 3.39
CA LYS A 63 19.57 5.09 2.00
C LYS A 63 19.64 3.72 1.35
N HIS A 64 20.68 2.95 1.63
CA HIS A 64 20.85 1.58 1.11
C HIS A 64 19.66 0.69 1.47
N GLY A 65 19.26 0.66 2.74
CA GLY A 65 18.09 -0.10 3.17
C GLY A 65 16.78 0.43 2.59
N LEU A 66 16.63 1.77 2.52
CA LEU A 66 15.46 2.43 1.96
C LEU A 66 15.26 2.08 0.48
N TYR A 67 16.26 2.34 -0.36
CA TYR A 67 16.13 2.11 -1.80
C TYR A 67 15.97 0.63 -2.13
N ARG A 68 16.66 -0.26 -1.39
CA ARG A 68 16.43 -1.70 -1.55
C ARG A 68 14.97 -2.07 -1.27
N ALA A 69 14.36 -1.54 -0.22
CA ALA A 69 12.97 -1.81 0.11
C ALA A 69 12.00 -1.22 -0.93
N LEU A 70 12.26 0.00 -1.43
CA LEU A 70 11.47 0.65 -2.46
C LEU A 70 11.53 -0.16 -3.78
N LEU A 71 12.71 -0.49 -4.27
CA LEU A 71 12.89 -1.27 -5.50
C LEU A 71 12.25 -2.67 -5.40
N ASN A 72 12.37 -3.33 -4.25
CA ASN A 72 11.70 -4.61 -4.03
C ASN A 72 10.16 -4.47 -4.07
N ASN A 73 9.62 -3.38 -3.49
CA ASN A 73 8.19 -3.11 -3.57
C ASN A 73 7.75 -2.83 -5.03
N MET A 74 8.57 -2.11 -5.83
CA MET A 74 8.27 -1.87 -7.24
C MET A 74 8.24 -3.18 -8.03
N VAL A 75 9.25 -4.04 -7.90
CA VAL A 75 9.31 -5.35 -8.58
C VAL A 75 8.11 -6.22 -8.20
N GLN A 76 7.78 -6.31 -6.91
CA GLN A 76 6.62 -7.05 -6.43
C GLN A 76 5.31 -6.42 -6.92
N GLY A 77 5.22 -5.09 -6.92
CA GLY A 77 4.02 -4.36 -7.32
C GLY A 77 3.66 -4.57 -8.79
N VAL A 78 4.63 -4.42 -9.71
CA VAL A 78 4.37 -4.60 -11.15
C VAL A 78 4.16 -6.06 -11.54
N SER A 79 4.61 -7.03 -10.73
CA SER A 79 4.43 -8.46 -10.98
C SER A 79 3.12 -9.01 -10.43
N SER A 80 2.86 -8.87 -9.13
CA SER A 80 1.72 -9.45 -8.42
C SER A 80 0.72 -8.42 -7.89
N GLY A 81 1.13 -7.15 -7.78
CA GLY A 81 0.31 -6.08 -7.21
C GLY A 81 0.21 -6.16 -5.68
N PHE A 82 -0.45 -5.14 -5.13
CA PHE A 82 -0.76 -5.05 -3.70
C PHE A 82 -2.25 -4.89 -3.50
N THR A 83 -2.79 -5.62 -2.54
CA THR A 83 -4.19 -5.53 -2.14
C THR A 83 -4.28 -5.08 -0.69
N LYS A 84 -5.20 -4.15 -0.41
CA LYS A 84 -5.59 -3.75 0.94
C LYS A 84 -7.09 -3.83 1.07
N GLU A 85 -7.55 -4.41 2.16
CA GLU A 85 -8.97 -4.57 2.45
C GLU A 85 -9.34 -3.83 3.72
N LEU A 86 -10.42 -3.07 3.65
CA LEU A 86 -10.98 -2.29 4.75
C LEU A 86 -12.38 -2.80 5.06
N GLU A 87 -12.67 -2.97 6.33
CA GLU A 87 -13.96 -3.40 6.86
C GLU A 87 -14.66 -2.23 7.56
N LEU A 88 -15.93 -2.01 7.22
CA LEU A 88 -16.76 -0.99 7.82
C LEU A 88 -17.59 -1.58 8.97
N VAL A 89 -17.22 -1.31 10.21
CA VAL A 89 -17.92 -1.82 11.38
C VAL A 89 -18.87 -0.75 11.92
N GLY A 90 -20.16 -1.01 11.83
CA GLY A 90 -21.17 -0.10 12.37
C GLY A 90 -22.56 -0.33 11.79
N VAL A 91 -23.59 -0.14 12.61
CA VAL A 91 -24.99 -0.24 12.17
C VAL A 91 -25.28 0.87 11.15
N GLY A 92 -25.80 0.47 9.98
CA GLY A 92 -26.14 1.40 8.90
C GLY A 92 -24.94 1.89 8.07
N TYR A 93 -23.72 1.38 8.32
CA TYR A 93 -22.58 1.70 7.45
C TYR A 93 -22.73 0.99 6.12
N ARG A 94 -22.45 1.73 5.05
CA ARG A 94 -22.53 1.24 3.67
C ARG A 94 -21.35 1.75 2.87
N ALA A 95 -20.92 0.93 1.90
CA ALA A 95 -19.96 1.32 0.89
C ALA A 95 -20.52 0.90 -0.47
N SER A 96 -20.47 1.79 -1.44
CA SER A 96 -20.78 1.50 -2.84
C SER A 96 -19.79 2.23 -3.74
N ASN A 97 -19.57 1.69 -4.93
CA ASN A 97 -18.70 2.33 -5.90
C ASN A 97 -19.36 2.42 -7.27
N GLN A 98 -19.06 3.50 -7.96
CA GLN A 98 -19.39 3.71 -9.37
C GLN A 98 -18.10 4.03 -10.12
N GLY A 99 -17.50 3.03 -10.73
CA GLY A 99 -16.15 3.13 -11.28
C GLY A 99 -15.15 3.53 -10.19
N GLN A 100 -14.47 4.68 -10.35
CA GLN A 100 -13.47 5.19 -9.41
C GLN A 100 -14.04 6.04 -8.26
N LYS A 101 -15.35 6.30 -8.27
CA LYS A 101 -16.02 7.04 -7.20
C LYS A 101 -16.50 6.09 -6.12
N LEU A 102 -15.99 6.27 -4.92
CA LEU A 102 -16.39 5.56 -3.70
C LEU A 102 -17.36 6.41 -2.91
N ASP A 103 -18.56 5.90 -2.65
CA ASP A 103 -19.57 6.51 -1.80
C ASP A 103 -19.65 5.75 -0.46
N LEU A 104 -19.52 6.49 0.64
CA LEU A 104 -19.44 5.95 1.99
C LEU A 104 -20.51 6.59 2.89
N ALA A 105 -21.40 5.78 3.44
CA ALA A 105 -22.28 6.15 4.53
C ALA A 105 -21.68 5.66 5.86
N LEU A 106 -21.12 6.58 6.64
CA LEU A 106 -20.39 6.28 7.89
C LEU A 106 -21.09 6.83 9.15
N GLY A 107 -22.41 7.03 9.09
CA GLY A 107 -23.21 7.56 10.21
C GLY A 107 -23.02 9.06 10.44
N PHE A 108 -22.66 9.80 9.40
CA PHE A 108 -22.77 11.25 9.32
C PHE A 108 -24.11 11.64 8.71
N SER A 109 -24.48 12.95 8.79
CA SER A 109 -25.69 13.49 8.16
C SER A 109 -25.63 13.50 6.62
N HIS A 110 -24.44 13.28 6.04
CA HIS A 110 -24.18 13.23 4.59
C HIS A 110 -23.27 12.04 4.25
N ASN A 111 -23.33 11.61 3.02
CA ASN A 111 -22.38 10.63 2.48
C ASN A 111 -21.05 11.29 2.16
N ILE A 112 -19.98 10.51 2.26
CA ILE A 112 -18.64 10.94 1.86
C ILE A 112 -18.38 10.32 0.49
N VAL A 113 -18.16 11.17 -0.51
CA VAL A 113 -17.77 10.75 -1.86
C VAL A 113 -16.29 11.03 -2.05
N MET A 114 -15.55 10.00 -2.45
CA MET A 114 -14.11 10.09 -2.74
C MET A 114 -13.83 9.52 -4.13
N GLU A 115 -13.17 10.30 -4.96
CA GLU A 115 -12.67 9.84 -6.25
C GLU A 115 -11.22 9.32 -6.08
N LEU A 116 -10.96 8.12 -6.60
CA LEU A 116 -9.68 7.45 -6.51
C LEU A 116 -8.89 7.65 -7.81
N ALA A 117 -7.55 7.62 -7.68
CA ALA A 117 -6.67 7.63 -8.83
C ALA A 117 -6.89 6.38 -9.71
N PRO A 118 -6.73 6.51 -11.05
CA PRO A 118 -7.03 5.44 -12.00
C PRO A 118 -6.15 4.18 -11.80
N GLU A 119 -4.98 4.33 -11.18
CA GLU A 119 -4.06 3.23 -10.88
C GLU A 119 -4.55 2.32 -9.73
N VAL A 120 -5.56 2.77 -8.98
CA VAL A 120 -6.15 1.99 -7.87
C VAL A 120 -7.46 1.39 -8.31
N LYS A 121 -7.52 0.07 -8.42
CA LYS A 121 -8.79 -0.65 -8.65
C LYS A 121 -9.57 -0.70 -7.35
N LEU A 122 -10.85 -0.35 -7.44
CA LEU A 122 -11.79 -0.29 -6.32
C LEU A 122 -12.88 -1.33 -6.50
N GLU A 123 -13.07 -2.15 -5.49
CA GLU A 123 -14.18 -3.11 -5.41
C GLU A 123 -14.86 -2.96 -4.04
N THR A 124 -16.19 -2.92 -4.02
CA THR A 124 -16.96 -2.94 -2.78
C THR A 124 -17.77 -4.23 -2.68
N ILE A 125 -17.65 -4.91 -1.56
CA ILE A 125 -18.32 -6.18 -1.28
C ILE A 125 -19.29 -5.95 -0.12
N SER A 126 -20.59 -6.12 -0.38
CA SER A 126 -21.65 -5.98 0.62
C SER A 126 -22.50 -7.23 0.63
N GLU A 127 -22.34 -8.09 1.64
CA GLU A 127 -23.14 -9.30 1.85
C GLU A 127 -24.14 -9.08 2.99
N LYS A 128 -25.34 -9.68 2.87
CA LYS A 128 -26.32 -9.62 3.97
C LYS A 128 -25.74 -10.26 5.24
N GLY A 129 -25.81 -9.54 6.36
CA GLY A 129 -25.35 -10.05 7.66
C GLY A 129 -23.84 -9.92 7.91
N LYS A 130 -23.05 -9.44 6.96
CA LYS A 130 -21.63 -9.16 7.12
C LYS A 130 -21.33 -7.67 7.00
N ASN A 131 -20.21 -7.27 7.58
CA ASN A 131 -19.74 -5.89 7.43
C ASN A 131 -19.31 -5.63 5.98
N PRO A 132 -19.63 -4.46 5.41
CA PRO A 132 -19.14 -4.09 4.09
C PRO A 132 -17.61 -4.06 4.03
N ILE A 133 -17.05 -4.57 2.94
CA ILE A 133 -15.60 -4.60 2.71
C ILE A 133 -15.29 -3.77 1.46
N ILE A 134 -14.26 -2.95 1.58
CA ILE A 134 -13.66 -2.19 0.48
C ILE A 134 -12.33 -2.83 0.15
N LYS A 135 -12.18 -3.31 -1.07
CA LYS A 135 -10.94 -3.89 -1.57
C LYS A 135 -10.28 -2.93 -2.54
N LEU A 136 -9.03 -2.61 -2.25
CA LEU A 136 -8.18 -1.70 -3.03
C LEU A 136 -7.01 -2.49 -3.59
N THR A 137 -6.78 -2.42 -4.90
CA THR A 137 -5.69 -3.13 -5.56
C THR A 137 -4.93 -2.17 -6.48
N SER A 138 -3.61 -2.14 -6.39
CA SER A 138 -2.74 -1.40 -7.32
C SER A 138 -1.35 -2.02 -7.39
N HIS A 139 -0.59 -1.63 -8.41
CA HIS A 139 0.83 -1.95 -8.54
C HIS A 139 1.70 -1.06 -7.64
N ASP A 140 1.22 0.13 -7.23
CA ASP A 140 1.93 1.01 -6.30
C ASP A 140 1.49 0.77 -4.85
N LYS A 141 2.42 0.24 -4.04
CA LYS A 141 2.20 0.00 -2.61
C LYS A 141 1.95 1.27 -1.82
N GLN A 142 2.65 2.35 -2.17
CA GLN A 142 2.53 3.64 -1.49
C GLN A 142 1.15 4.24 -1.73
N LEU A 143 0.71 4.27 -2.98
CA LEU A 143 -0.58 4.81 -3.38
C LEU A 143 -1.74 4.05 -2.71
N VAL A 144 -1.74 2.70 -2.77
CA VAL A 144 -2.76 1.89 -2.08
C VAL A 144 -2.76 2.15 -0.58
N GLY A 145 -1.57 2.27 0.02
CA GLY A 145 -1.44 2.57 1.45
C GLY A 145 -2.01 3.92 1.83
N GLN A 146 -1.72 4.97 1.04
CA GLN A 146 -2.24 6.32 1.26
C GLN A 146 -3.76 6.37 1.12
N VAL A 147 -4.31 5.78 0.05
CA VAL A 147 -5.76 5.72 -0.18
C VAL A 147 -6.45 4.98 0.96
N ALA A 148 -5.95 3.81 1.36
CA ALA A 148 -6.51 3.04 2.47
C ALA A 148 -6.46 3.82 3.80
N ALA A 149 -5.34 4.50 4.09
CA ALA A 149 -5.20 5.34 5.27
C ALA A 149 -6.17 6.54 5.26
N LYS A 150 -6.38 7.16 4.09
CA LYS A 150 -7.35 8.25 3.92
C LYS A 150 -8.78 7.78 4.19
N ILE A 151 -9.20 6.65 3.60
CA ILE A 151 -10.53 6.07 3.85
C ILE A 151 -10.71 5.75 5.34
N ARG A 152 -9.72 5.12 5.97
CA ARG A 152 -9.74 4.82 7.41
C ARG A 152 -9.82 6.10 8.27
N SER A 153 -9.24 7.20 7.82
CA SER A 153 -9.26 8.48 8.55
C SER A 153 -10.62 9.14 8.62
N PHE A 154 -11.54 8.87 7.69
CA PHE A 154 -12.89 9.44 7.70
C PHE A 154 -13.68 9.05 8.95
N ARG A 155 -13.52 7.82 9.41
CA ARG A 155 -14.10 7.35 10.66
C ARG A 155 -13.18 6.31 11.30
N LYS A 156 -12.22 6.77 12.11
CA LYS A 156 -11.30 5.88 12.84
C LYS A 156 -12.07 4.94 13.76
N PRO A 157 -11.63 3.68 13.94
CA PRO A 157 -12.29 2.75 14.83
C PRO A 157 -12.22 3.23 16.28
N GLU A 158 -13.34 3.19 16.97
CA GLU A 158 -13.41 3.55 18.39
C GLU A 158 -12.93 2.41 19.30
N PRO A 159 -12.38 2.72 20.48
CA PRO A 159 -11.82 1.71 21.37
C PRO A 159 -12.85 0.91 22.17
N TYR A 160 -14.14 1.30 22.22
CA TYR A 160 -15.15 0.63 23.05
C TYR A 160 -15.86 -0.49 22.29
N LYS A 161 -16.66 -0.14 21.28
CA LYS A 161 -17.41 -1.11 20.45
C LYS A 161 -16.70 -1.45 19.13
N GLY A 162 -15.61 -0.75 18.81
CA GLY A 162 -14.85 -0.95 17.58
C GLY A 162 -15.54 -0.41 16.33
N LYS A 163 -16.51 0.49 16.47
CA LYS A 163 -17.25 1.11 15.37
C LYS A 163 -16.34 2.05 14.59
N GLY A 164 -16.29 1.91 13.27
CA GLY A 164 -15.43 2.72 12.40
C GLY A 164 -14.93 1.90 11.20
N VAL A 165 -13.98 2.46 10.46
CA VAL A 165 -13.30 1.82 9.34
C VAL A 165 -11.97 1.28 9.84
N LYS A 166 -11.75 -0.02 9.72
CA LYS A 166 -10.51 -0.72 10.10
C LYS A 166 -9.98 -1.56 8.96
N PHE A 167 -8.73 -1.97 9.02
CA PHE A 167 -8.21 -2.99 8.10
C PHE A 167 -8.79 -4.37 8.44
N VAL A 168 -8.99 -5.20 7.43
CA VAL A 168 -9.38 -6.60 7.67
C VAL A 168 -8.25 -7.29 8.44
N GLY A 169 -8.61 -7.98 9.54
CA GLY A 169 -7.63 -8.61 10.45
C GLY A 169 -7.00 -7.67 11.48
N GLU A 170 -7.33 -6.36 11.47
CA GLU A 170 -6.83 -5.42 12.49
C GLU A 170 -7.46 -5.73 13.86
N VAL A 171 -6.61 -6.08 14.84
CA VAL A 171 -7.02 -6.32 16.22
C VAL A 171 -7.01 -4.99 16.98
N LEU A 172 -8.19 -4.54 17.41
CA LEU A 172 -8.34 -3.31 18.17
C LEU A 172 -8.23 -3.60 19.68
N ARG A 173 -7.36 -2.85 20.36
CA ARG A 173 -7.33 -2.88 21.84
C ARG A 173 -8.59 -2.20 22.37
N ARG A 174 -9.53 -3.01 22.84
CA ARG A 174 -10.77 -2.51 23.44
C ARG A 174 -10.56 -2.03 24.87
N LYS A 175 -11.22 -0.95 25.24
CA LYS A 175 -11.30 -0.46 26.62
C LYS A 175 -12.64 -0.87 27.21
N ALA A 176 -12.65 -1.20 28.51
CA ALA A 176 -13.89 -1.33 29.26
C ALA A 176 -14.53 0.08 29.39
N GLY A 177 -15.83 0.17 29.16
CA GLY A 177 -16.58 1.39 29.45
C GLY A 177 -16.66 1.63 30.96
N LYS A 178 -17.32 2.73 31.37
CA LYS A 178 -17.70 2.91 32.79
C LYS A 178 -18.60 1.73 33.17
N SER A 179 -18.16 0.94 34.14
CA SER A 179 -19.10 0.06 34.90
C SER A 179 -20.05 0.96 35.69
N ALA A 180 -21.34 0.77 35.47
CA ALA A 180 -22.34 1.39 36.31
C ALA A 180 -22.29 0.77 37.72
#